data_514ca83c6254b54b545995ca7f7bf867
#
_entry.id   514ca83c6254b54b545995ca7f7bf867
#
_cell.length_a   1.000
_cell.length_b   1.000
_cell.length_c   1.000
_cell.angle_alpha   90.00
_cell.angle_beta   90.00
_cell.angle_gamma   90.00
#
_symmetry.space_group_name_H-M   'P 1'
#
loop_
_entity.id
_entity.type
_entity.pdbx_description
1 polymer ?
#
loop_
_entity_poly.entity_id
_entity_poly.type
_entity_poly.pdbx_seq_one_letter_code
_entity_poly.pdbx_strand_id
1 'polypeptide(L)'
;MSGHEHYNENYVLADNLYEHVHAPLSTLFWQAPWACDGTPGGYAVYEFDGGKVNWYYKCVGKDKDYQFELYPVGASRNKKEAVVANVWNYDSTWKVKWYENGIDKGEMTRFSGYDPAIYEYCEKNSSTFKHKYLGADITEHLFYAVPETKDSEIRVEVTDHCGNVYTRKMQQSK
;
A
#
# COMPACT_ATOMS: atom_id res chain seq x y z
N MET A 1 -11.29 11.14 11.55
CA MET A 1 -11.49 9.83 10.86
C MET A 1 -12.72 9.95 9.99
N SER A 2 -12.61 9.55 8.75
CA SER A 2 -13.70 9.52 7.78
C SER A 2 -13.78 8.14 7.10
N GLY A 3 -14.87 7.89 6.43
CA GLY A 3 -15.14 6.67 5.66
C GLY A 3 -15.92 7.05 4.42
N HIS A 4 -16.68 6.11 3.83
CA HIS A 4 -17.50 6.28 2.63
C HIS A 4 -16.74 6.06 1.32
N GLU A 5 -15.49 6.53 1.21
CA GLU A 5 -14.72 6.55 -0.03
C GLU A 5 -14.19 5.17 -0.46
N HIS A 6 -14.19 4.20 0.44
CA HIS A 6 -13.77 2.81 0.20
C HIS A 6 -12.31 2.60 -0.20
N TYR A 7 -11.43 3.53 0.17
CA TYR A 7 -9.97 3.44 0.03
C TYR A 7 -9.27 3.96 1.29
N ASN A 8 -7.96 3.78 1.41
CA ASN A 8 -7.15 4.37 2.47
C ASN A 8 -6.46 5.64 1.98
N GLU A 9 -6.63 6.72 2.74
CA GLU A 9 -5.82 7.93 2.62
C GLU A 9 -5.60 8.55 3.99
N ASN A 10 -4.35 8.99 4.25
CA ASN A 10 -4.01 9.64 5.49
C ASN A 10 -3.34 10.98 5.20
N TYR A 11 -3.83 12.02 5.86
CA TYR A 11 -3.36 13.38 5.69
C TYR A 11 -2.86 13.93 7.02
N VAL A 12 -1.69 14.58 6.99
CA VAL A 12 -1.20 15.44 8.06
C VAL A 12 -1.58 16.88 7.68
N LEU A 13 -2.65 17.39 8.27
CA LEU A 13 -3.23 18.69 7.93
C LEU A 13 -2.53 19.85 8.65
N ALA A 14 -2.07 19.61 9.87
CA ALA A 14 -1.28 20.54 10.68
C ALA A 14 -0.61 19.75 11.81
N ASP A 15 0.18 20.44 12.64
CA ASP A 15 0.75 19.86 13.86
C ASP A 15 -0.37 19.27 14.74
N ASN A 16 -0.28 17.97 15.02
CA ASN A 16 -1.26 17.22 15.80
C ASN A 16 -2.70 17.16 15.21
N LEU A 17 -2.83 17.44 13.91
CA LEU A 17 -4.11 17.31 13.20
C LEU A 17 -3.98 16.36 12.01
N TYR A 18 -4.63 15.21 12.14
CA TYR A 18 -4.60 14.13 11.14
C TYR A 18 -6.01 13.87 10.62
N GLU A 19 -6.13 13.61 9.33
CA GLU A 19 -7.33 13.02 8.75
C GLU A 19 -6.98 11.62 8.23
N HIS A 20 -7.77 10.64 8.65
CA HIS A 20 -7.64 9.25 8.19
C HIS A 20 -8.95 8.83 7.53
N VAL A 21 -8.86 8.51 6.25
CA VAL A 21 -9.91 7.84 5.47
C VAL A 21 -9.59 6.35 5.45
N HIS A 22 -10.54 5.51 5.81
CA HIS A 22 -10.30 4.07 5.94
C HIS A 22 -11.03 3.28 4.88
N ALA A 23 -10.31 2.36 4.23
CA ALA A 23 -10.88 1.33 3.39
C ALA A 23 -11.84 0.43 4.20
N PRO A 24 -12.94 -0.04 3.60
CA PRO A 24 -13.91 -0.85 4.29
C PRO A 24 -13.42 -2.30 4.42
N LEU A 25 -13.87 -2.98 5.48
CA LEU A 25 -13.67 -4.41 5.64
C LEU A 25 -14.25 -5.22 4.47
N SER A 26 -15.31 -4.71 3.84
CA SER A 26 -15.97 -5.30 2.68
C SER A 26 -15.14 -5.21 1.38
N THR A 27 -13.96 -4.59 1.43
CA THR A 27 -13.09 -4.42 0.25
C THR A 27 -13.83 -3.79 -0.92
N LEU A 28 -13.71 -4.30 -2.15
CA LEU A 28 -14.50 -3.87 -3.30
C LEU A 28 -15.91 -4.50 -3.24
N PHE A 29 -16.71 -4.14 -2.20
CA PHE A 29 -18.08 -4.63 -1.98
C PHE A 29 -18.20 -6.16 -2.05
N TRP A 30 -17.23 -6.88 -1.45
CA TRP A 30 -17.13 -8.35 -1.46
C TRP A 30 -16.94 -8.97 -2.85
N GLN A 31 -16.59 -8.16 -3.88
CA GLN A 31 -16.35 -8.62 -5.24
C GLN A 31 -14.88 -8.91 -5.52
N ALA A 32 -13.96 -8.38 -4.70
CA ALA A 32 -12.52 -8.62 -4.76
C ALA A 32 -11.92 -8.73 -3.36
N PRO A 33 -10.73 -9.30 -3.19
CA PRO A 33 -10.07 -9.40 -1.88
C PRO A 33 -9.42 -8.08 -1.41
N TRP A 34 -9.42 -7.05 -2.27
CA TRP A 34 -8.89 -5.71 -1.97
C TRP A 34 -9.95 -4.64 -2.17
N ALA A 35 -9.77 -3.48 -1.53
CA ALA A 35 -10.46 -2.23 -1.86
C ALA A 35 -10.01 -1.71 -3.23
N CYS A 36 -10.64 -0.66 -3.75
CA CYS A 36 -10.35 -0.13 -5.08
C CYS A 36 -8.90 0.39 -5.25
N ASP A 37 -8.24 0.76 -4.16
CA ASP A 37 -6.86 1.23 -4.05
C ASP A 37 -5.81 0.12 -3.81
N GLY A 38 -6.23 -1.15 -3.76
CA GLY A 38 -5.39 -2.29 -3.46
C GLY A 38 -5.19 -2.57 -1.96
N THR A 39 -5.82 -1.81 -1.08
CA THR A 39 -5.78 -2.08 0.37
C THR A 39 -6.49 -3.39 0.68
N PRO A 40 -5.85 -4.37 1.35
CA PRO A 40 -6.51 -5.58 1.80
C PRO A 40 -7.62 -5.29 2.82
N GLY A 41 -8.64 -6.13 2.89
CA GLY A 41 -9.71 -6.00 3.88
C GLY A 41 -9.16 -5.97 5.30
N GLY A 42 -9.51 -4.93 6.05
CA GLY A 42 -8.95 -4.70 7.37
C GLY A 42 -9.66 -3.60 8.17
N TYR A 43 -8.99 -3.11 9.19
CA TYR A 43 -9.46 -2.03 10.05
C TYR A 43 -8.27 -1.29 10.67
N ALA A 44 -8.46 -0.04 11.04
CA ALA A 44 -7.45 0.72 11.79
C ALA A 44 -7.57 0.44 13.29
N VAL A 45 -6.43 0.38 13.96
CA VAL A 45 -6.30 0.32 15.42
C VAL A 45 -5.69 1.61 15.89
N TYR A 46 -6.33 2.26 16.87
CA TYR A 46 -5.84 3.47 17.52
C TYR A 46 -5.58 3.18 18.99
N GLU A 47 -4.36 3.43 19.44
CA GLU A 47 -3.92 3.25 20.81
C GLU A 47 -3.65 4.63 21.44
N PHE A 48 -4.34 4.94 22.53
CA PHE A 48 -4.23 6.23 23.24
C PHE A 48 -3.46 6.02 24.54
N ASP A 49 -2.37 6.79 24.72
CA ASP A 49 -1.58 6.78 25.95
C ASP A 49 -1.15 8.22 26.31
N GLY A 50 -1.68 8.75 27.41
CA GLY A 50 -1.28 10.05 27.97
C GLY A 50 -1.30 11.22 26.98
N GLY A 51 -2.24 11.25 26.03
CA GLY A 51 -2.35 12.28 25.00
C GLY A 51 -1.54 11.99 23.72
N LYS A 52 -0.84 10.88 23.66
CA LYS A 52 -0.25 10.34 22.44
C LYS A 52 -1.23 9.41 21.76
N VAL A 53 -1.24 9.41 20.44
CA VAL A 53 -2.05 8.51 19.63
C VAL A 53 -1.13 7.75 18.69
N ASN A 54 -1.14 6.42 18.81
CA ASN A 54 -0.50 5.53 17.85
C ASN A 54 -1.57 4.86 17.03
N TRP A 55 -1.28 4.56 15.76
CA TRP A 55 -2.23 3.85 14.92
C TRP A 55 -1.50 2.94 13.93
N TYR A 56 -2.20 1.90 13.52
CA TYR A 56 -1.78 1.02 12.44
C TYR A 56 -2.98 0.38 11.75
N TYR A 57 -2.79 -0.05 10.52
CA TYR A 57 -3.80 -0.82 9.80
C TYR A 57 -3.62 -2.31 10.09
N LYS A 58 -4.73 -3.00 10.40
CA LYS A 58 -4.73 -4.43 10.67
C LYS A 58 -5.51 -5.17 9.60
N CYS A 59 -4.80 -5.80 8.67
CA CYS A 59 -5.40 -6.68 7.67
C CYS A 59 -5.95 -7.95 8.32
N VAL A 60 -7.16 -8.36 7.92
CA VAL A 60 -7.77 -9.60 8.40
C VAL A 60 -6.92 -10.81 8.01
N GLY A 61 -6.66 -11.69 8.97
CA GLY A 61 -5.87 -12.92 8.76
C GLY A 61 -4.37 -12.71 8.53
N LYS A 62 -3.86 -11.48 8.69
CA LYS A 62 -2.43 -11.18 8.58
C LYS A 62 -1.87 -10.67 9.90
N ASP A 63 -0.56 -10.78 10.08
CA ASP A 63 0.12 -10.20 11.24
C ASP A 63 0.13 -8.66 11.20
N LYS A 64 0.39 -8.02 12.35
CA LYS A 64 0.47 -6.56 12.49
C LYS A 64 1.49 -5.94 11.52
N ASP A 65 2.57 -6.68 11.21
CA ASP A 65 3.66 -6.20 10.36
C ASP A 65 3.33 -6.21 8.85
N TYR A 66 2.14 -6.68 8.48
CA TYR A 66 1.67 -6.61 7.10
C TYR A 66 1.12 -5.22 6.80
N GLN A 67 2.01 -4.25 6.56
CA GLN A 67 1.65 -2.84 6.32
C GLN A 67 1.79 -2.40 4.86
N PHE A 68 2.36 -3.24 4.01
CA PHE A 68 2.49 -2.95 2.58
C PHE A 68 2.63 -4.24 1.76
N GLU A 69 2.39 -4.15 0.44
CA GLU A 69 2.70 -5.20 -0.53
C GLU A 69 3.80 -4.72 -1.47
N LEU A 70 4.62 -5.66 -1.94
CA LEU A 70 5.72 -5.42 -2.87
C LEU A 70 5.50 -6.21 -4.17
N TYR A 71 5.50 -5.51 -5.28
CA TYR A 71 5.24 -6.07 -6.61
C TYR A 71 6.52 -6.08 -7.46
N PRO A 72 6.76 -7.16 -8.23
CA PRO A 72 7.93 -7.29 -9.10
C PRO A 72 7.90 -6.34 -10.29
N VAL A 73 9.04 -6.18 -10.92
CA VAL A 73 9.16 -5.53 -12.22
C VAL A 73 8.17 -6.15 -13.20
N GLY A 74 7.47 -5.29 -13.94
CA GLY A 74 6.45 -5.71 -14.92
C GLY A 74 5.02 -5.82 -14.38
N ALA A 75 4.83 -5.89 -13.06
CA ALA A 75 3.49 -5.99 -12.47
C ALA A 75 2.66 -4.71 -12.63
N SER A 76 3.29 -3.55 -12.50
CA SER A 76 2.57 -2.27 -12.60
C SER A 76 2.39 -1.83 -14.05
N ARG A 77 1.15 -1.48 -14.44
CA ARG A 77 0.89 -0.87 -15.75
C ARG A 77 1.50 0.52 -15.90
N ASN A 78 1.63 1.24 -14.79
CA ASN A 78 2.11 2.62 -14.75
C ASN A 78 3.64 2.72 -14.70
N LYS A 79 4.32 1.68 -14.18
CA LYS A 79 5.78 1.62 -13.97
C LYS A 79 6.32 0.23 -14.32
N LYS A 80 6.32 -0.11 -15.62
CA LYS A 80 6.67 -1.46 -16.09
C LYS A 80 8.11 -1.88 -15.81
N GLU A 81 9.02 -0.92 -15.71
CA GLU A 81 10.45 -1.14 -15.45
C GLU A 81 10.81 -1.17 -13.97
N ALA A 82 9.86 -0.92 -13.09
CA ALA A 82 10.09 -0.73 -11.67
C ALA A 82 9.46 -1.83 -10.80
N VAL A 83 10.04 -2.04 -9.63
CA VAL A 83 9.34 -2.64 -8.49
C VAL A 83 8.42 -1.60 -7.87
N VAL A 84 7.25 -2.03 -7.39
CA VAL A 84 6.25 -1.14 -6.82
C VAL A 84 5.88 -1.62 -5.43
N ALA A 85 5.84 -0.72 -4.45
CA ALA A 85 5.28 -0.94 -3.14
C ALA A 85 3.97 -0.18 -2.98
N ASN A 86 2.94 -0.86 -2.48
CA ASN A 86 1.68 -0.26 -2.06
C ASN A 86 1.66 -0.19 -0.53
N VAL A 87 1.74 1.03 0.03
CA VAL A 87 1.84 1.29 1.48
C VAL A 87 0.54 1.93 1.95
N TRP A 88 -0.46 1.10 2.18
CA TRP A 88 -1.85 1.52 2.34
C TRP A 88 -2.16 2.43 3.54
N ASN A 89 -1.33 2.45 4.57
CA ASN A 89 -1.53 3.33 5.73
C ASN A 89 -0.55 4.53 5.74
N TYR A 90 0.05 4.83 4.57
CA TYR A 90 1.04 5.89 4.42
C TYR A 90 0.48 7.27 4.74
N ASP A 91 1.27 8.08 5.45
CA ASP A 91 1.16 9.53 5.49
C ASP A 91 2.53 10.18 5.23
N SER A 92 2.58 11.50 5.13
CA SER A 92 3.81 12.25 4.75
C SER A 92 4.96 12.13 5.76
N THR A 93 4.74 11.56 6.94
CA THR A 93 5.79 11.32 7.96
C THR A 93 6.49 9.99 7.79
N TRP A 94 5.92 9.08 7.01
CA TRP A 94 6.49 7.76 6.77
C TRP A 94 7.63 7.81 5.78
N LYS A 95 8.58 6.84 5.88
CA LYS A 95 9.70 6.67 4.97
C LYS A 95 9.63 5.32 4.30
N VAL A 96 9.88 5.28 3.01
CA VAL A 96 9.90 4.06 2.20
C VAL A 96 11.26 3.94 1.54
N LYS A 97 12.14 3.09 2.09
CA LYS A 97 13.50 2.84 1.59
C LYS A 97 13.59 1.51 0.86
N TRP A 98 14.53 1.41 -0.04
CA TRP A 98 14.80 0.16 -0.73
C TRP A 98 16.28 -0.17 -0.83
N TYR A 99 16.54 -1.44 -1.00
CA TYR A 99 17.86 -2.02 -1.10
C TYR A 99 17.89 -2.99 -2.28
N GLU A 100 19.00 -2.99 -3.01
CA GLU A 100 19.26 -3.91 -4.11
C GLU A 100 20.49 -4.73 -3.77
N ASN A 101 20.35 -6.06 -3.70
CA ASN A 101 21.44 -6.98 -3.32
C ASN A 101 22.13 -6.58 -1.99
N GLY A 102 21.33 -6.08 -1.03
CA GLY A 102 21.80 -5.63 0.29
C GLY A 102 22.36 -4.21 0.34
N ILE A 103 22.51 -3.53 -0.80
CA ILE A 103 23.03 -2.15 -0.89
C ILE A 103 21.86 -1.17 -0.71
N ASP A 104 21.98 -0.19 0.21
CA ASP A 104 21.02 0.90 0.39
C ASP A 104 21.00 1.79 -0.87
N LYS A 105 19.84 1.92 -1.48
CA LYS A 105 19.59 2.75 -2.68
C LYS A 105 18.81 4.02 -2.36
N GLY A 106 18.56 4.29 -1.08
CA GLY A 106 17.79 5.45 -0.63
C GLY A 106 16.28 5.24 -0.61
N GLU A 107 15.53 6.31 -0.79
CA GLU A 107 14.07 6.29 -0.76
C GLU A 107 13.47 5.92 -2.12
N MET A 108 12.36 5.17 -2.09
CA MET A 108 11.53 4.95 -3.27
C MET A 108 10.78 6.23 -3.64
N THR A 109 10.48 6.40 -4.92
CA THR A 109 9.74 7.57 -5.40
C THR A 109 8.23 7.31 -5.33
N ARG A 110 7.50 8.19 -4.63
CA ARG A 110 6.03 8.15 -4.58
C ARG A 110 5.42 8.52 -5.94
N PHE A 111 4.31 7.90 -6.29
CA PHE A 111 3.54 8.23 -7.49
C PHE A 111 2.07 7.88 -7.34
N SER A 112 1.22 8.52 -8.15
CA SER A 112 -0.21 8.19 -8.28
C SER A 112 -0.41 7.16 -9.39
N GLY A 113 -1.20 6.14 -9.15
CA GLY A 113 -1.44 5.07 -10.11
C GLY A 113 -2.37 3.99 -9.60
N TYR A 114 -2.51 2.93 -10.38
CA TYR A 114 -3.29 1.75 -9.98
C TYR A 114 -2.41 0.75 -9.24
N ASP A 115 -2.93 0.22 -8.14
CA ASP A 115 -2.34 -0.96 -7.52
C ASP A 115 -2.35 -2.14 -8.49
N PRO A 116 -1.22 -2.86 -8.66
CA PRO A 116 -1.12 -3.93 -9.65
C PRO A 116 -2.12 -5.07 -9.44
N ALA A 117 -2.36 -5.50 -8.19
CA ALA A 117 -3.17 -6.67 -7.91
C ALA A 117 -4.65 -6.43 -8.16
N ILE A 118 -5.22 -5.34 -7.61
CA ILE A 118 -6.63 -5.02 -7.83
C ILE A 118 -6.90 -4.66 -9.30
N TYR A 119 -5.95 -3.94 -9.94
CA TYR A 119 -6.09 -3.61 -11.36
C TYR A 119 -6.19 -4.88 -12.21
N GLU A 120 -5.24 -5.80 -12.08
CA GLU A 120 -5.24 -7.06 -12.82
C GLU A 120 -6.48 -7.91 -12.52
N TYR A 121 -6.90 -7.94 -11.25
CA TYR A 121 -8.11 -8.64 -10.85
C TYR A 121 -9.37 -8.08 -11.52
N CYS A 122 -9.52 -6.76 -11.54
CA CYS A 122 -10.64 -6.10 -12.20
C CYS A 122 -10.65 -6.32 -13.72
N GLU A 123 -9.51 -6.24 -14.39
CA GLU A 123 -9.39 -6.54 -15.83
C GLU A 123 -9.90 -7.95 -16.16
N LYS A 124 -9.60 -8.93 -15.29
CA LYS A 124 -10.01 -10.32 -15.50
C LYS A 124 -11.45 -10.64 -15.09
N ASN A 125 -11.99 -9.95 -14.09
CA ASN A 125 -13.22 -10.35 -13.40
C ASN A 125 -14.37 -9.35 -13.46
N SER A 126 -14.18 -8.11 -13.92
CA SER A 126 -15.21 -7.05 -13.91
C SER A 126 -16.52 -7.43 -14.61
N SER A 127 -16.45 -8.32 -15.60
CA SER A 127 -17.66 -8.84 -16.27
C SER A 127 -18.59 -9.65 -15.34
N THR A 128 -18.05 -10.22 -14.26
CA THR A 128 -18.79 -11.01 -13.26
C THR A 128 -19.29 -10.16 -12.09
N PHE A 129 -18.82 -8.91 -11.94
CA PHE A 129 -19.20 -8.07 -10.82
C PHE A 129 -20.69 -7.74 -10.84
N LYS A 130 -21.31 -7.81 -9.66
CA LYS A 130 -22.72 -7.47 -9.47
C LYS A 130 -23.00 -6.01 -9.87
N HIS A 131 -22.04 -5.12 -9.55
CA HIS A 131 -22.14 -3.69 -9.84
C HIS A 131 -21.07 -3.30 -10.87
N LYS A 132 -21.50 -2.84 -12.04
CA LYS A 132 -20.64 -2.57 -13.20
C LYS A 132 -19.76 -1.32 -13.06
N TYR A 133 -20.02 -0.47 -12.06
CA TYR A 133 -19.20 0.70 -11.75
C TYR A 133 -17.99 0.38 -10.88
N LEU A 134 -17.91 -0.84 -10.31
CA LEU A 134 -16.80 -1.24 -9.48
C LEU A 134 -15.55 -1.52 -10.30
N GLY A 135 -14.41 -1.06 -9.79
CA GLY A 135 -13.10 -1.23 -10.44
C GLY A 135 -11.95 -0.83 -9.54
N ALA A 136 -10.75 -0.95 -10.07
CA ALA A 136 -9.58 -0.36 -9.44
C ALA A 136 -9.62 1.16 -9.60
N ASP A 137 -9.15 1.87 -8.58
CA ASP A 137 -9.04 3.33 -8.60
C ASP A 137 -7.59 3.78 -8.47
N ILE A 138 -7.32 5.03 -8.85
CA ILE A 138 -6.00 5.63 -8.66
C ILE A 138 -5.80 5.91 -7.19
N THR A 139 -4.63 5.53 -6.69
CA THR A 139 -4.21 5.80 -5.32
C THR A 139 -2.89 6.55 -5.28
N GLU A 140 -2.64 7.28 -4.19
CA GLU A 140 -1.44 8.08 -3.99
C GLU A 140 -0.43 7.46 -3.01
N HIS A 141 -0.69 6.27 -2.50
CA HIS A 141 0.21 5.56 -1.58
C HIS A 141 1.07 4.47 -2.26
N LEU A 142 1.34 4.66 -3.56
CA LEU A 142 2.26 3.82 -4.32
C LEU A 142 3.66 4.43 -4.38
N PHE A 143 4.66 3.54 -4.33
CA PHE A 143 6.08 3.88 -4.42
C PHE A 143 6.76 2.99 -5.44
N TYR A 144 7.73 3.54 -6.18
CA TYR A 144 8.48 2.75 -7.16
C TYR A 144 9.98 2.96 -7.04
N ALA A 145 10.72 1.95 -7.46
CA ALA A 145 12.16 2.01 -7.68
C ALA A 145 12.52 1.16 -8.90
N VAL A 146 13.52 1.60 -9.66
CA VAL A 146 13.99 0.89 -10.84
C VAL A 146 15.27 0.14 -10.49
N PRO A 147 15.25 -1.21 -10.43
CA PRO A 147 16.44 -2.01 -10.18
C PRO A 147 17.47 -1.87 -11.31
N GLU A 148 18.75 -1.93 -10.96
CA GLU A 148 19.85 -1.93 -11.94
C GLU A 148 19.90 -3.24 -12.74
N THR A 149 19.49 -4.35 -12.09
CA THR A 149 19.46 -5.67 -12.73
C THR A 149 18.12 -6.37 -12.52
N LYS A 150 17.74 -7.19 -13.50
CA LYS A 150 16.45 -7.92 -13.46
C LYS A 150 16.42 -9.08 -12.46
N ASP A 151 17.59 -9.56 -12.04
CA ASP A 151 17.71 -10.73 -11.15
C ASP A 151 18.10 -10.34 -9.71
N SER A 152 17.93 -9.07 -9.34
CA SER A 152 18.31 -8.56 -8.03
C SER A 152 17.41 -9.07 -6.90
N GLU A 153 18.00 -9.31 -5.74
CA GLU A 153 17.21 -9.34 -4.50
C GLU A 153 16.80 -7.90 -4.14
N ILE A 154 15.51 -7.67 -4.04
CA ILE A 154 14.96 -6.39 -3.61
C ILE A 154 14.44 -6.52 -2.19
N ARG A 155 14.85 -5.60 -1.33
CA ARG A 155 14.31 -5.43 0.02
C ARG A 155 13.75 -4.02 0.16
N VAL A 156 12.54 -3.91 0.67
CA VAL A 156 11.91 -2.62 0.99
C VAL A 156 11.67 -2.54 2.49
N GLU A 157 11.97 -1.39 3.05
CA GLU A 157 11.73 -1.03 4.45
C GLU A 157 10.81 0.19 4.51
N VAL A 158 9.69 0.03 5.20
CA VAL A 158 8.73 1.09 5.48
C VAL A 158 8.82 1.44 6.94
N THR A 159 9.10 2.71 7.26
CA THR A 159 9.15 3.20 8.64
C THR A 159 7.95 4.11 8.87
N ASP A 160 7.11 3.79 9.87
CA ASP A 160 5.94 4.57 10.22
C ASP A 160 6.26 5.77 11.14
N HIS A 161 5.25 6.58 11.47
CA HIS A 161 5.35 7.75 12.35
C HIS A 161 5.81 7.43 13.78
N CYS A 162 5.65 6.18 14.22
CA CYS A 162 6.10 5.70 15.54
C CYS A 162 7.53 5.14 15.52
N GLY A 163 8.16 5.02 14.34
CA GLY A 163 9.48 4.45 14.15
C GLY A 163 9.47 2.91 14.03
N ASN A 164 8.30 2.28 13.91
CA ASN A 164 8.25 0.84 13.58
C ASN A 164 8.71 0.63 12.14
N VAL A 165 9.50 -0.42 11.92
CA VAL A 165 10.04 -0.77 10.60
C VAL A 165 9.43 -2.07 10.12
N TYR A 166 8.78 -2.00 8.96
CA TYR A 166 8.17 -3.14 8.27
C TYR A 166 9.03 -3.50 7.07
N THR A 167 9.36 -4.77 6.90
CA THR A 167 10.29 -5.22 5.87
C THR A 167 9.68 -6.30 4.99
N ARG A 168 9.88 -6.16 3.66
CA ARG A 168 9.60 -7.20 2.69
C ARG A 168 10.75 -7.39 1.75
N LYS A 169 10.94 -8.65 1.33
CA LYS A 169 11.95 -9.05 0.38
C LYS A 169 11.32 -9.82 -0.78
N MET A 170 11.87 -9.65 -1.96
CA MET A 170 11.56 -10.49 -3.11
C MET A 170 12.81 -10.74 -3.94
N GLN A 171 12.86 -11.90 -4.56
CA GLN A 171 13.78 -12.18 -5.65
C GLN A 171 13.04 -11.85 -6.95
N GLN A 172 13.63 -11.03 -7.81
CA GLN A 172 13.08 -10.84 -9.16
C GLN A 172 13.20 -12.16 -9.91
N SER A 173 12.08 -12.70 -10.37
CA SER A 173 12.08 -13.89 -11.22
C SER A 173 12.36 -13.50 -12.67
N LYS A 174 13.13 -14.36 -13.36
CA LYS A 174 13.42 -14.23 -14.80
C LYS A 174 12.16 -14.26 -15.64
#